data_f3d7fe070901d8faa3c0ba03afaa0852
#
_entry.id   f3d7fe070901d8faa3c0ba03afaa0852
#
_cell.length_a   1.000
_cell.length_b   1.000
_cell.length_c   1.000
_cell.angle_alpha   90.00
_cell.angle_beta   90.00
_cell.angle_gamma   90.00
#
_symmetry.space_group_name_H-M   'P 1'
#
loop_
_entity.id
_entity.type
_entity.pdbx_description
1 polymer ?
#
loop_
_entity_poly.entity_id
_entity_poly.type
_entity_poly.pdbx_seq_one_letter_code
_entity_poly.pdbx_strand_id
1 'polypeptide(L)'
;MIKALITKDASIIYEVINKAARAYRGTIPDDCYHDPYMPKQELRREMAIMNLFGWYEGGKVIGVMGFQSVKDVTLVRHAYVLPEYQRKGIGTKLLSHIEQMTKTRHLLVGTWSDAFWAIQFYQKHGFKLLPEKDELLKKYWNLPQRQIETSVVLGIET
;
A
#
# COMPACT_ATOMS: atom_id res chain seq x y z
N MET A 1 6.08 -16.69 5.25
CA MET A 1 6.89 -16.14 6.35
C MET A 1 7.16 -14.66 6.12
N ILE A 2 6.93 -13.84 7.13
CA ILE A 2 7.09 -12.38 7.03
C ILE A 2 8.49 -11.97 7.51
N LYS A 3 9.14 -11.08 6.75
CA LYS A 3 10.42 -10.50 7.14
C LYS A 3 10.44 -9.00 6.86
N ALA A 4 11.15 -8.25 7.70
CA ALA A 4 11.42 -6.84 7.43
C ALA A 4 12.31 -6.74 6.18
N LEU A 5 11.98 -5.81 5.30
CA LEU A 5 12.74 -5.54 4.08
C LEU A 5 13.66 -4.36 4.33
N ILE A 6 14.86 -4.43 3.80
CA ILE A 6 15.90 -3.42 3.98
C ILE A 6 16.38 -2.91 2.62
N THR A 7 17.27 -1.93 2.61
CA THR A 7 17.75 -1.25 1.40
C THR A 7 18.26 -2.21 0.33
N LYS A 8 18.95 -3.28 0.72
CA LYS A 8 19.47 -4.26 -0.23
C LYS A 8 18.38 -5.04 -0.95
N ASP A 9 17.15 -5.01 -0.43
CA ASP A 9 16.01 -5.70 -1.03
C ASP A 9 15.28 -4.84 -2.09
N ALA A 10 15.78 -3.63 -2.37
CA ALA A 10 15.11 -2.67 -3.25
C ALA A 10 14.77 -3.25 -4.62
N SER A 11 15.65 -4.05 -5.22
CA SER A 11 15.41 -4.63 -6.55
C SER A 11 14.21 -5.56 -6.56
N ILE A 12 14.07 -6.41 -5.55
CA ILE A 12 12.94 -7.34 -5.49
C ILE A 12 11.64 -6.62 -5.11
N ILE A 13 11.71 -5.61 -4.25
CA ILE A 13 10.55 -4.78 -3.92
C ILE A 13 10.05 -4.07 -5.17
N TYR A 14 10.95 -3.48 -5.94
CA TYR A 14 10.66 -2.83 -7.21
C TYR A 14 9.92 -3.78 -8.15
N GLU A 15 10.41 -4.99 -8.29
CA GLU A 15 9.84 -5.99 -9.17
C GLU A 15 8.41 -6.38 -8.72
N VAL A 16 8.22 -6.66 -7.44
CA VAL A 16 6.91 -7.05 -6.89
C VAL A 16 5.89 -5.92 -7.08
N ILE A 17 6.23 -4.70 -6.70
CA ILE A 17 5.33 -3.56 -6.81
C ILE A 17 4.92 -3.34 -8.26
N ASN A 18 5.88 -3.28 -9.18
CA ASN A 18 5.58 -2.91 -10.56
C ASN A 18 4.84 -4.01 -11.32
N LYS A 19 5.11 -5.28 -11.03
CA LYS A 19 4.32 -6.37 -11.60
C LYS A 19 2.89 -6.35 -11.12
N ALA A 20 2.69 -6.17 -9.81
CA ALA A 20 1.34 -6.14 -9.24
C ALA A 20 0.57 -4.87 -9.68
N ALA A 21 1.25 -3.74 -9.78
CA ALA A 21 0.62 -2.48 -10.16
C ALA A 21 0.15 -2.43 -11.62
N ARG A 22 0.54 -3.40 -12.45
CA ARG A 22 0.02 -3.50 -13.82
C ARG A 22 -1.50 -3.67 -13.84
N ALA A 23 -2.09 -4.14 -12.75
CA ALA A 23 -3.55 -4.21 -12.61
C ALA A 23 -4.21 -2.84 -12.70
N TYR A 24 -3.49 -1.75 -12.43
CA TYR A 24 -4.02 -0.40 -12.54
C TYR A 24 -4.17 0.08 -13.98
N ARG A 25 -3.42 -0.51 -14.93
CA ARG A 25 -3.52 -0.11 -16.34
C ARG A 25 -4.93 -0.36 -16.84
N GLY A 26 -5.56 0.68 -17.38
CA GLY A 26 -6.94 0.61 -17.86
C GLY A 26 -7.99 0.66 -16.76
N THR A 27 -7.60 0.69 -15.49
CA THR A 27 -8.51 0.77 -14.35
C THR A 27 -8.53 2.18 -13.76
N ILE A 28 -7.35 2.74 -13.48
CA ILE A 28 -7.24 4.13 -13.04
C ILE A 28 -7.17 5.05 -14.25
N PRO A 29 -7.40 6.38 -14.10
CA PRO A 29 -7.31 7.29 -15.25
C PRO A 29 -5.96 7.18 -15.95
N ASP A 30 -5.98 7.22 -17.28
CA ASP A 30 -4.78 7.04 -18.09
C ASP A 30 -3.68 8.06 -17.77
N ASP A 31 -4.07 9.28 -17.40
CA ASP A 31 -3.13 10.33 -17.01
C ASP A 31 -2.48 10.08 -15.64
N CYS A 32 -2.98 9.10 -14.89
CA CYS A 32 -2.43 8.74 -13.57
C CYS A 32 -1.55 7.48 -13.61
N TYR A 33 -1.58 6.72 -14.70
CA TYR A 33 -0.79 5.50 -14.83
C TYR A 33 0.46 5.75 -15.67
N HIS A 34 1.60 5.30 -15.17
CA HIS A 34 2.84 5.27 -15.95
C HIS A 34 3.59 3.98 -15.67
N ASP A 35 4.49 3.59 -16.57
CA ASP A 35 5.27 2.35 -16.45
C ASP A 35 6.77 2.70 -16.50
N PRO A 36 7.56 2.40 -15.45
CA PRO A 36 7.15 1.69 -14.25
C PRO A 36 6.23 2.53 -13.36
N TYR A 37 5.31 1.88 -12.69
CA TYR A 37 4.39 2.54 -11.78
C TYR A 37 5.14 3.20 -10.61
N MET A 38 6.13 2.49 -10.06
CA MET A 38 7.01 2.98 -9.01
C MET A 38 8.45 3.02 -9.53
N PRO A 39 8.97 4.19 -9.96
CA PRO A 39 10.36 4.31 -10.39
C PRO A 39 11.34 4.01 -9.25
N LYS A 40 12.53 3.54 -9.58
CA LYS A 40 13.54 3.15 -8.58
C LYS A 40 13.91 4.25 -7.61
N GLN A 41 14.06 5.48 -8.11
CA GLN A 41 14.41 6.61 -7.24
C GLN A 41 13.29 6.92 -6.24
N GLU A 42 12.05 6.86 -6.69
CA GLU A 42 10.91 7.06 -5.82
C GLU A 42 10.84 5.98 -4.74
N LEU A 43 11.04 4.72 -5.14
CA LEU A 43 11.05 3.61 -4.18
C LEU A 43 12.13 3.80 -3.10
N ARG A 44 13.31 4.23 -3.48
CA ARG A 44 14.38 4.48 -2.50
C ARG A 44 14.02 5.57 -1.50
N ARG A 45 13.39 6.64 -1.97
CA ARG A 45 12.89 7.70 -1.08
C ARG A 45 11.83 7.18 -0.13
N GLU A 46 10.90 6.38 -0.65
CA GLU A 46 9.84 5.79 0.16
C GLU A 46 10.39 4.82 1.21
N MET A 47 11.35 3.98 0.84
CA MET A 47 11.97 3.05 1.77
C MET A 47 12.68 3.74 2.93
N ALA A 48 13.16 4.97 2.72
CA ALA A 48 13.85 5.72 3.76
C ALA A 48 12.91 6.25 4.85
N ILE A 49 11.62 6.35 4.57
CA ILE A 49 10.63 6.98 5.48
C ILE A 49 9.57 6.04 6.00
N MET A 50 9.61 4.77 5.63
CA MET A 50 8.61 3.80 6.06
C MET A 50 9.23 2.45 6.40
N ASN A 51 8.44 1.60 7.04
CA ASN A 51 8.83 0.23 7.34
C ASN A 51 8.12 -0.69 6.35
N LEU A 52 8.89 -1.48 5.60
CA LEU A 52 8.37 -2.43 4.62
C LEU A 52 8.61 -3.85 5.09
N PHE A 53 7.60 -4.69 4.88
CA PHE A 53 7.65 -6.12 5.15
C PHE A 53 7.36 -6.90 3.89
N GLY A 54 7.99 -8.06 3.79
CA GLY A 54 7.76 -8.96 2.67
C GLY A 54 7.28 -10.32 3.15
N TRP A 55 6.44 -10.96 2.34
CA TRP A 55 6.08 -12.35 2.51
C TRP A 55 7.01 -13.20 1.66
N TYR A 56 7.71 -14.12 2.30
CA TYR A 56 8.63 -15.04 1.63
C TYR A 56 7.99 -16.40 1.45
N GLU A 57 8.16 -16.97 0.28
CA GLU A 57 7.74 -18.33 -0.03
C GLU A 57 8.78 -18.95 -0.95
N GLY A 58 9.34 -20.10 -0.55
CA GLY A 58 10.41 -20.72 -1.30
C GLY A 58 11.67 -19.83 -1.47
N GLY A 59 11.96 -18.99 -0.47
CA GLY A 59 13.09 -18.08 -0.52
C GLY A 59 12.88 -16.84 -1.39
N LYS A 60 11.68 -16.64 -1.91
CA LYS A 60 11.34 -15.54 -2.82
C LYS A 60 10.31 -14.62 -2.17
N VAL A 61 10.50 -13.30 -2.32
CA VAL A 61 9.50 -12.30 -1.90
C VAL A 61 8.38 -12.27 -2.94
N ILE A 62 7.15 -12.55 -2.50
CA ILE A 62 5.98 -12.61 -3.37
C ILE A 62 4.91 -11.57 -3.01
N GLY A 63 5.07 -10.90 -1.90
CA GLY A 63 4.19 -9.82 -1.47
C GLY A 63 4.93 -8.83 -0.60
N VAL A 64 4.50 -7.59 -0.62
CA VAL A 64 5.05 -6.52 0.19
C VAL A 64 3.93 -5.69 0.79
N MET A 65 4.18 -5.10 1.95
CA MET A 65 3.28 -4.14 2.56
C MET A 65 4.08 -3.30 3.55
N GLY A 66 3.87 -2.00 3.53
CA GLY A 66 4.58 -1.09 4.40
C GLY A 66 3.65 -0.30 5.30
N PHE A 67 4.23 0.35 6.29
CA PHE A 67 3.51 1.33 7.08
C PHE A 67 4.43 2.51 7.42
N GLN A 68 3.80 3.64 7.67
CA GLN A 68 4.49 4.87 8.01
C GLN A 68 3.68 5.59 9.09
N SER A 69 4.33 5.94 10.19
CA SER A 69 3.71 6.79 11.20
C SER A 69 3.82 8.25 10.75
N VAL A 70 2.68 8.93 10.64
CA VAL A 70 2.62 10.33 10.23
C VAL A 70 1.74 11.07 11.22
N LYS A 71 2.31 12.02 11.93
CA LYS A 71 1.58 12.78 12.95
C LYS A 71 0.90 11.82 13.94
N ASP A 72 -0.41 11.87 14.05
CA ASP A 72 -1.18 11.06 15.01
C ASP A 72 -1.76 9.77 14.45
N VAL A 73 -1.41 9.42 13.21
CA VAL A 73 -1.94 8.21 12.55
C VAL A 73 -0.82 7.34 12.00
N THR A 74 -1.18 6.11 11.62
CA THR A 74 -0.31 5.22 10.86
C THR A 74 -0.96 4.98 9.51
N LEU A 75 -0.14 5.01 8.45
CA LEU A 75 -0.59 4.78 7.09
C LEU A 75 -0.09 3.42 6.60
N VAL A 76 -1.00 2.63 6.02
CA VAL A 76 -0.60 1.46 5.22
C VAL A 76 -0.10 1.97 3.88
N ARG A 77 1.06 1.50 3.44
CA ARG A 77 1.69 1.96 2.20
C ARG A 77 2.16 0.77 1.37
N HIS A 78 1.98 0.89 0.05
CA HIS A 78 2.57 -0.04 -0.94
C HIS A 78 2.23 -1.51 -0.69
N ALA A 79 0.94 -1.79 -0.57
CA ALA A 79 0.41 -3.14 -0.36
C ALA A 79 0.23 -3.84 -1.70
N TYR A 80 1.10 -4.80 -2.03
CA TYR A 80 1.09 -5.51 -3.32
C TYR A 80 1.43 -6.98 -3.12
N VAL A 81 0.72 -7.84 -3.84
CA VAL A 81 1.02 -9.28 -3.92
C VAL A 81 1.13 -9.63 -5.39
N LEU A 82 2.16 -10.40 -5.76
CA LEU A 82 2.31 -10.85 -7.15
C LEU A 82 1.02 -11.54 -7.63
N PRO A 83 0.59 -11.29 -8.86
CA PRO A 83 -0.69 -11.80 -9.36
C PRO A 83 -0.85 -13.32 -9.20
N GLU A 84 0.22 -14.10 -9.42
CA GLU A 84 0.20 -15.56 -9.32
C GLU A 84 -0.05 -16.06 -7.90
N TYR A 85 0.18 -15.20 -6.89
CA TYR A 85 0.08 -15.57 -5.47
C TYR A 85 -1.10 -14.89 -4.77
N GLN A 86 -1.95 -14.20 -5.51
CA GLN A 86 -3.13 -13.57 -4.94
C GLN A 86 -4.18 -14.61 -4.54
N ARG A 87 -5.10 -14.21 -3.65
CA ARG A 87 -6.18 -15.05 -3.12
C ARG A 87 -5.71 -16.22 -2.26
N LYS A 88 -4.49 -16.14 -1.72
CA LYS A 88 -3.93 -17.15 -0.81
C LYS A 88 -3.78 -16.63 0.62
N GLY A 89 -4.37 -15.48 0.92
CA GLY A 89 -4.33 -14.90 2.26
C GLY A 89 -3.04 -14.17 2.60
N ILE A 90 -2.14 -13.94 1.65
CA ILE A 90 -0.86 -13.27 1.91
C ILE A 90 -1.07 -11.82 2.31
N GLY A 91 -1.93 -11.09 1.58
CA GLY A 91 -2.26 -9.71 1.94
C GLY A 91 -2.88 -9.61 3.33
N THR A 92 -3.75 -10.55 3.68
CA THR A 92 -4.36 -10.62 5.01
C THR A 92 -3.31 -10.80 6.11
N LYS A 93 -2.34 -11.67 5.89
CA LYS A 93 -1.27 -11.92 6.88
C LYS A 93 -0.36 -10.72 7.03
N LEU A 94 -0.02 -10.06 5.94
CA LEU A 94 0.78 -8.84 5.98
C LEU A 94 0.04 -7.71 6.70
N LEU A 95 -1.25 -7.51 6.39
CA LEU A 95 -2.06 -6.48 7.04
C LEU A 95 -2.19 -6.75 8.55
N SER A 96 -2.44 -7.98 8.93
CA SER A 96 -2.52 -8.37 10.34
C SER A 96 -1.21 -8.06 11.08
N HIS A 97 -0.08 -8.31 10.44
CA HIS A 97 1.22 -7.99 11.01
C HIS A 97 1.38 -6.48 11.26
N ILE A 98 0.98 -5.67 10.27
CA ILE A 98 1.04 -4.21 10.40
C ILE A 98 0.10 -3.71 11.49
N GLU A 99 -1.11 -4.27 11.58
CA GLU A 99 -2.06 -3.91 12.63
C GLU A 99 -1.47 -4.15 14.02
N GLN A 100 -0.78 -5.28 14.21
CA GLN A 100 -0.13 -5.61 15.48
C GLN A 100 1.00 -4.64 15.83
N MET A 101 1.65 -4.06 14.84
CA MET A 101 2.75 -3.11 15.04
C MET A 101 2.28 -1.67 15.17
N THR A 102 1.03 -1.39 14.85
CA THR A 102 0.46 -0.04 14.88
C THR A 102 0.29 0.43 16.31
N LYS A 103 0.86 1.60 16.63
CA LYS A 103 0.81 2.18 17.99
C LYS A 103 -0.11 3.40 18.09
N THR A 104 -0.62 3.87 16.96
CA THR A 104 -1.56 4.98 16.91
C THR A 104 -2.99 4.47 16.99
N ARG A 105 -3.93 5.36 17.37
CA ARG A 105 -5.34 4.98 17.46
C ARG A 105 -5.96 4.63 16.10
N HIS A 106 -5.49 5.29 15.03
CA HIS A 106 -6.04 5.09 13.69
C HIS A 106 -5.00 4.54 12.74
N LEU A 107 -5.41 3.56 11.97
CA LEU A 107 -4.66 3.02 10.84
C LEU A 107 -5.44 3.38 9.58
N LEU A 108 -4.82 4.12 8.66
CA LEU A 108 -5.44 4.61 7.45
C LEU A 108 -4.76 4.02 6.22
N VAL A 109 -5.52 3.94 5.12
CA VAL A 109 -4.97 3.58 3.82
C VAL A 109 -5.62 4.43 2.75
N GLY A 110 -4.80 4.91 1.82
CA GLY A 110 -5.28 5.61 0.62
C GLY A 110 -5.12 4.70 -0.58
N THR A 111 -6.11 4.66 -1.46
CA THR A 111 -6.04 3.89 -2.70
C THR A 111 -6.85 4.59 -3.79
N TRP A 112 -6.65 4.16 -5.04
CA TRP A 112 -7.39 4.72 -6.17
C TRP A 112 -8.88 4.40 -6.03
N SER A 113 -9.73 5.37 -6.32
CA SER A 113 -11.20 5.19 -6.22
C SER A 113 -11.73 4.11 -7.16
N ASP A 114 -11.03 3.82 -8.26
CA ASP A 114 -11.42 2.78 -9.21
C ASP A 114 -10.79 1.42 -8.92
N ALA A 115 -9.92 1.32 -7.93
CA ALA A 115 -9.32 0.04 -7.53
C ALA A 115 -10.26 -0.70 -6.57
N PHE A 116 -11.37 -1.19 -7.10
CA PHE A 116 -12.43 -1.81 -6.29
C PHE A 116 -11.95 -3.04 -5.51
N TRP A 117 -11.02 -3.83 -6.07
CA TRP A 117 -10.46 -4.99 -5.37
C TRP A 117 -9.71 -4.58 -4.10
N ALA A 118 -9.00 -3.46 -4.13
CA ALA A 118 -8.29 -2.95 -2.96
C ALA A 118 -9.27 -2.44 -1.90
N ILE A 119 -10.28 -1.68 -2.33
CA ILE A 119 -11.31 -1.17 -1.43
C ILE A 119 -12.02 -2.33 -0.73
N GLN A 120 -12.44 -3.35 -1.49
CA GLN A 120 -13.10 -4.53 -0.94
C GLN A 120 -12.21 -5.29 0.03
N PHE A 121 -10.92 -5.40 -0.29
CA PHE A 121 -9.96 -6.06 0.59
C PHE A 121 -9.92 -5.39 1.97
N TYR A 122 -9.79 -4.07 2.01
CA TYR A 122 -9.74 -3.35 3.27
C TYR A 122 -11.08 -3.38 4.00
N GLN A 123 -12.19 -3.26 3.28
CA GLN A 123 -13.52 -3.35 3.89
C GLN A 123 -13.75 -4.72 4.54
N LYS A 124 -13.31 -5.78 3.91
CA LYS A 124 -13.38 -7.14 4.45
C LYS A 124 -12.63 -7.25 5.78
N HIS A 125 -11.61 -6.45 5.98
CA HIS A 125 -10.81 -6.45 7.20
C HIS A 125 -11.25 -5.37 8.20
N GLY A 126 -12.44 -4.82 8.04
CA GLY A 126 -13.03 -3.91 9.00
C GLY A 126 -12.76 -2.44 8.75
N PHE A 127 -12.00 -2.09 7.72
CA PHE A 127 -11.78 -0.71 7.36
C PHE A 127 -13.05 -0.10 6.77
N LYS A 128 -13.26 1.18 7.03
CA LYS A 128 -14.43 1.91 6.52
C LYS A 128 -13.98 3.07 5.64
N LEU A 129 -14.73 3.31 4.56
CA LEU A 129 -14.54 4.49 3.72
C LEU A 129 -14.80 5.74 4.56
N LEU A 130 -13.87 6.70 4.49
CA LEU A 130 -13.97 7.93 5.24
C LEU A 130 -14.42 9.06 4.31
N PRO A 131 -15.51 9.79 4.66
CA PRO A 131 -16.05 10.81 3.76
C PRO A 131 -15.16 12.04 3.63
N GLU A 132 -14.35 12.35 4.63
CA GLU A 132 -13.44 13.49 4.63
C GLU A 132 -12.10 13.21 3.95
N LYS A 133 -12.12 12.45 2.87
CA LYS A 133 -10.90 11.96 2.21
C LYS A 133 -9.97 13.07 1.73
N ASP A 134 -10.52 14.17 1.22
CA ASP A 134 -9.70 15.28 0.71
C ASP A 134 -8.86 15.91 1.84
N GLU A 135 -9.49 16.17 2.97
CA GLU A 135 -8.82 16.72 4.15
C GLU A 135 -7.76 15.77 4.68
N LEU A 136 -8.09 14.47 4.75
CA LEU A 136 -7.17 13.45 5.24
C LEU A 136 -5.97 13.27 4.30
N LEU A 137 -6.20 13.24 2.99
CA LEU A 137 -5.12 13.11 2.02
C LEU A 137 -4.18 14.30 2.07
N LYS A 138 -4.71 15.51 2.21
CA LYS A 138 -3.89 16.72 2.32
C LYS A 138 -3.12 16.78 3.64
N LYS A 139 -3.69 16.28 4.71
CA LYS A 139 -3.08 16.32 6.04
C LYS A 139 -1.97 15.29 6.21
N TYR A 140 -2.17 14.07 5.72
CA TYR A 140 -1.29 12.94 6.02
C TYR A 140 -0.46 12.44 4.83
N TRP A 141 -0.84 12.79 3.62
CA TRP A 141 -0.11 12.40 2.41
C TRP A 141 0.42 13.64 1.69
N ASN A 142 1.39 13.43 0.83
CA ASN A 142 1.91 14.47 -0.05
C ASN A 142 1.65 14.04 -1.49
N LEU A 143 0.45 14.33 -1.98
CA LEU A 143 -0.02 13.87 -3.29
C LEU A 143 -0.34 15.04 -4.22
N PRO A 144 -0.14 14.86 -5.54
CA PRO A 144 -0.64 15.81 -6.53
C PRO A 144 -2.17 15.92 -6.44
N GLN A 145 -2.72 17.09 -6.81
CA GLN A 145 -4.17 17.33 -6.76
C GLN A 145 -4.95 16.28 -7.55
N ARG A 146 -4.44 15.87 -8.71
CA ARG A 146 -5.10 14.85 -9.54
C ARG A 146 -5.25 13.52 -8.81
N GLN A 147 -4.24 13.12 -8.05
CA GLN A 147 -4.30 11.88 -7.28
C GLN A 147 -5.28 12.00 -6.11
N ILE A 148 -5.37 13.17 -5.47
CA ILE A 148 -6.35 13.41 -4.42
C ILE A 148 -7.76 13.24 -4.97
N GLU A 149 -8.05 13.81 -6.15
CA GLU A 149 -9.36 13.73 -6.78
C GLU A 149 -9.78 12.30 -7.12
N THR A 150 -8.81 11.44 -7.42
CA THR A 150 -9.05 10.07 -7.91
C THR A 150 -8.78 9.00 -6.86
N SER A 151 -8.64 9.39 -5.60
CA SER A 151 -8.34 8.49 -4.48
C SER A 151 -9.45 8.47 -3.44
N VAL A 152 -9.45 7.43 -2.63
CA VAL A 152 -10.29 7.31 -1.44
C VAL A 152 -9.40 7.01 -0.23
N VAL A 153 -9.94 7.21 0.96
CA VAL A 153 -9.28 6.85 2.22
C VAL A 153 -10.19 5.91 2.99
N LEU A 154 -9.60 4.85 3.51
CA LEU A 154 -10.27 3.94 4.43
C LEU A 154 -9.51 3.95 5.75
N GLY A 155 -10.19 3.67 6.84
CA GLY A 155 -9.57 3.66 8.16
C GLY A 155 -10.20 2.68 9.11
N ILE A 156 -9.44 2.32 10.14
CA ILE A 156 -9.87 1.47 11.24
C ILE A 156 -9.22 1.97 12.52
N GLU A 157 -9.94 1.84 13.65
CA GLU A 157 -9.37 2.10 14.96
C GLU A 157 -8.62 0.86 15.46
N THR A 158 -7.44 1.09 16.00
CA THR A 158 -6.61 0.01 16.54
C THR A 158 -6.70 -0.09 18.05
#